data_604b11e0dc7a5467c783caf30010f6bc
#
_entry.id   604b11e0dc7a5467c783caf30010f6bc
#
_cell.length_a   1.000
_cell.length_b   1.000
_cell.length_c   1.000
_cell.angle_alpha   90.00
_cell.angle_beta   90.00
_cell.angle_gamma   90.00
#
_symmetry.space_group_name_H-M   'P 1'
#
loop_
_entity.id
_entity.type
_entity.pdbx_description
1 polymer ?
#
loop_
_entity_poly.entity_id
_entity_poly.type
_entity_poly.pdbx_seq_one_letter_code
_entity_poly.pdbx_strand_id
1 'polypeptide(L)'
;MTGHVRRIALAFLLLTAWGRADHLIVAGGPALREWENLRLSEDRHDNWWANFIRASTLRMDEIRKTSGPNAKLVWMVYQPSFYSRSKEDSKPYTKWITELAAKRRATLIWFSSSADFIQALNARPRGSVETFDFYGHSNKHAFMFDYSNRIMGASTVLLHERDLPRLKASIFAPNAYCKSWGCHTAESMSVTWKRTLGISLIGARGATSYTTVGMGLPPVVRGSWSR
;
A
#
# COMPACT_ATOMS: atom_id res chain seq x y z
N MET A 1 -34.10 3.24 64.75
CA MET A 1 -34.44 3.46 63.34
C MET A 1 -33.13 3.71 62.59
N THR A 2 -32.57 2.68 62.02
CA THR A 2 -31.25 2.69 61.31
C THR A 2 -31.49 2.69 59.83
N GLY A 3 -31.25 3.85 59.19
CA GLY A 3 -31.37 4.01 57.75
C GLY A 3 -30.15 3.46 57.01
N HIS A 4 -30.34 2.42 56.20
CA HIS A 4 -29.32 1.86 55.28
C HIS A 4 -29.28 2.69 54.01
N VAL A 5 -28.20 3.46 53.83
CA VAL A 5 -27.89 4.14 52.56
C VAL A 5 -27.25 3.12 51.64
N ARG A 6 -27.97 2.65 50.60
CA ARG A 6 -27.45 1.83 49.52
C ARG A 6 -26.62 2.74 48.59
N ARG A 7 -25.31 2.56 48.59
CA ARG A 7 -24.40 3.13 47.58
C ARG A 7 -24.55 2.36 46.27
N ILE A 8 -25.19 2.96 45.27
CA ILE A 8 -25.21 2.45 43.90
C ILE A 8 -23.87 2.84 43.27
N ALA A 9 -23.01 1.84 43.09
CA ALA A 9 -21.77 1.99 42.31
C ALA A 9 -22.14 2.00 40.83
N LEU A 10 -22.07 3.18 40.19
CA LEU A 10 -22.19 3.32 38.74
C LEU A 10 -20.88 2.84 38.10
N ALA A 11 -20.86 1.63 37.61
CA ALA A 11 -19.76 1.15 36.79
C ALA A 11 -19.83 1.81 35.41
N PHE A 12 -19.01 2.84 35.17
CA PHE A 12 -18.77 3.38 33.87
C PHE A 12 -18.02 2.30 33.03
N LEU A 13 -18.76 1.55 32.23
CA LEU A 13 -18.20 0.77 31.12
C LEU A 13 -17.64 1.79 30.12
N LEU A 14 -16.34 2.06 30.22
CA LEU A 14 -15.57 2.66 29.15
C LEU A 14 -15.56 1.66 27.99
N LEU A 15 -16.59 1.73 27.15
CA LEU A 15 -16.55 1.17 25.79
C LEU A 15 -15.49 1.96 25.04
N THR A 16 -14.22 1.56 25.17
CA THR A 16 -13.21 1.92 24.21
C THR A 16 -13.70 1.40 22.88
N ALA A 17 -14.25 2.27 22.05
CA ALA A 17 -14.47 1.99 20.64
C ALA A 17 -13.07 1.70 20.07
N TRP A 18 -12.68 0.45 20.08
CA TRP A 18 -11.51 -0.03 19.35
C TRP A 18 -11.83 0.26 17.89
N GLY A 19 -11.37 1.43 17.40
CA GLY A 19 -11.44 1.76 16.00
C GLY A 19 -10.81 0.60 15.26
N ARG A 20 -11.61 -0.07 14.39
CA ARG A 20 -11.12 -1.20 13.60
C ARG A 20 -9.85 -0.76 12.89
N ALA A 21 -8.79 -1.50 13.13
CA ALA A 21 -7.48 -1.29 12.53
C ALA A 21 -7.54 -1.23 11.00
N ASP A 22 -6.96 -0.19 10.42
CA ASP A 22 -6.84 -0.04 8.97
C ASP A 22 -5.64 -0.85 8.47
N HIS A 23 -5.86 -1.73 7.51
CA HIS A 23 -4.81 -2.37 6.73
C HIS A 23 -4.70 -1.65 5.40
N LEU A 24 -3.67 -0.83 5.27
CA LEU A 24 -3.42 -0.02 4.07
C LEU A 24 -2.62 -0.81 3.04
N ILE A 25 -3.14 -0.89 1.85
CA ILE A 25 -2.46 -1.50 0.70
C ILE A 25 -2.41 -0.44 -0.40
N VAL A 26 -1.21 -0.15 -0.88
CA VAL A 26 -0.97 0.86 -1.91
C VAL A 26 -0.47 0.16 -3.16
N ALA A 27 -1.11 0.42 -4.30
CA ALA A 27 -0.67 -0.05 -5.60
C ALA A 27 -0.28 1.12 -6.51
N GLY A 28 0.96 1.15 -6.95
CA GLY A 28 1.40 1.97 -8.07
C GLY A 28 0.90 1.42 -9.39
N GLY A 29 1.09 2.17 -10.45
CA GLY A 29 0.67 1.78 -11.79
C GLY A 29 1.72 0.98 -12.56
N PRO A 30 1.28 0.14 -13.51
CA PRO A 30 2.17 -0.56 -14.42
C PRO A 30 2.75 0.40 -15.46
N ALA A 31 3.91 0.03 -16.04
CA ALA A 31 4.43 0.66 -17.23
C ALA A 31 3.53 0.41 -18.45
N LEU A 32 3.68 1.22 -19.49
CA LEU A 32 3.09 0.94 -20.79
C LEU A 32 3.73 -0.33 -21.38
N ARG A 33 2.96 -1.11 -22.12
CA ARG A 33 3.44 -2.34 -22.77
C ARG A 33 4.55 -2.06 -23.78
N GLU A 34 4.45 -0.95 -24.49
CA GLU A 34 5.48 -0.53 -25.45
C GLU A 34 6.86 -0.40 -24.80
N TRP A 35 6.93 0.08 -23.57
CA TRP A 35 8.19 0.22 -22.84
C TRP A 35 8.70 -1.11 -22.28
N GLU A 36 7.80 -1.99 -21.85
CA GLU A 36 8.18 -3.32 -21.39
C GLU A 36 8.88 -4.13 -22.48
N ASN A 37 8.47 -3.96 -23.74
CA ASN A 37 9.11 -4.65 -24.88
C ASN A 37 10.58 -4.25 -25.08
N LEU A 38 10.99 -3.08 -24.57
CA LEU A 38 12.37 -2.60 -24.65
C LEU A 38 13.24 -3.03 -23.47
N ARG A 39 12.67 -3.66 -22.45
CA ARG A 39 13.39 -4.18 -21.27
C ARG A 39 13.95 -5.57 -21.52
N LEU A 40 14.91 -5.97 -20.70
CA LEU A 40 15.34 -7.38 -20.62
C LEU A 40 14.15 -8.26 -20.21
N SER A 41 14.10 -9.49 -20.70
CA SER A 41 12.96 -10.40 -20.49
C SER A 41 12.62 -10.63 -19.03
N GLU A 42 13.63 -10.71 -18.17
CA GLU A 42 13.49 -10.90 -16.72
C GLU A 42 12.90 -9.69 -15.99
N ASP A 43 12.93 -8.50 -16.61
CA ASP A 43 12.42 -7.25 -16.05
C ASP A 43 11.06 -6.82 -16.62
N ARG A 44 10.50 -7.63 -17.55
CA ARG A 44 9.22 -7.36 -18.24
C ARG A 44 8.00 -7.72 -17.41
N HIS A 45 8.03 -7.53 -16.10
CA HIS A 45 6.92 -7.92 -15.22
C HIS A 45 5.62 -7.13 -15.46
N ASP A 46 5.69 -5.93 -16.03
CA ASP A 46 4.51 -5.12 -16.36
C ASP A 46 3.85 -5.50 -17.69
N ASN A 47 4.38 -6.46 -18.43
CA ASN A 47 3.63 -7.11 -19.50
C ASN A 47 2.28 -7.63 -19.00
N TRP A 48 2.24 -8.06 -17.75
CA TRP A 48 0.99 -8.34 -17.06
C TRP A 48 0.54 -7.12 -16.25
N TRP A 49 -0.47 -6.41 -16.77
CA TRP A 49 -1.02 -5.20 -16.15
C TRP A 49 -1.40 -5.35 -14.67
N ALA A 50 -1.72 -6.58 -14.24
CA ALA A 50 -2.26 -6.87 -12.92
C ALA A 50 -1.22 -7.32 -11.90
N ASN A 51 0.09 -7.28 -12.15
CA ASN A 51 1.11 -7.75 -11.23
C ASN A 51 1.00 -7.10 -9.82
N PHE A 52 0.92 -5.76 -9.73
CA PHE A 52 0.75 -5.05 -8.45
C PHE A 52 -0.65 -5.23 -7.87
N ILE A 53 -1.67 -5.29 -8.72
CA ILE A 53 -3.06 -5.53 -8.35
C ILE A 53 -3.22 -6.94 -7.75
N ARG A 54 -2.63 -7.95 -8.41
CA ARG A 54 -2.67 -9.33 -7.92
C ARG A 54 -1.91 -9.48 -6.61
N ALA A 55 -0.72 -8.89 -6.48
CA ALA A 55 0.04 -8.88 -5.24
C ALA A 55 -0.77 -8.23 -4.11
N SER A 56 -1.41 -7.09 -4.37
CA SER A 56 -2.31 -6.42 -3.42
C SER A 56 -3.46 -7.32 -2.97
N THR A 57 -4.09 -8.04 -3.92
CA THR A 57 -5.22 -8.93 -3.58
C THR A 57 -4.79 -10.17 -2.82
N LEU A 58 -3.61 -10.71 -3.07
CA LEU A 58 -3.04 -11.80 -2.26
C LEU A 58 -2.80 -11.34 -0.81
N ARG A 59 -2.29 -10.13 -0.63
CA ARG A 59 -2.11 -9.54 0.71
C ARG A 59 -3.42 -9.32 1.44
N MET A 60 -4.47 -8.87 0.74
CA MET A 60 -5.81 -8.75 1.31
C MET A 60 -6.33 -10.09 1.81
N ASP A 61 -6.16 -11.14 1.00
CA ASP A 61 -6.60 -12.50 1.33
C ASP A 61 -5.81 -13.05 2.54
N GLU A 62 -4.50 -12.74 2.65
CA GLU A 62 -3.65 -13.07 3.80
C GLU A 62 -4.12 -12.32 5.07
N ILE A 63 -4.34 -11.00 4.99
CA ILE A 63 -4.83 -10.20 6.12
C ILE A 63 -6.17 -10.76 6.62
N ARG A 64 -7.07 -11.17 5.73
CA ARG A 64 -8.34 -11.79 6.12
C ARG A 64 -8.17 -13.10 6.88
N LYS A 65 -7.14 -13.88 6.54
CA LYS A 65 -6.81 -15.13 7.24
C LYS A 65 -6.24 -14.87 8.64
N THR A 66 -5.40 -13.84 8.78
CA THR A 66 -4.65 -13.57 10.02
C THR A 66 -5.38 -12.64 10.98
N SER A 67 -6.06 -11.60 10.47
CA SER A 67 -6.77 -10.58 11.27
C SER A 67 -8.29 -10.76 11.26
N GLY A 68 -8.77 -11.81 10.61
CA GLY A 68 -10.18 -12.19 10.57
C GLY A 68 -10.98 -11.59 9.42
N PRO A 69 -12.20 -12.12 9.17
CA PRO A 69 -13.01 -11.81 7.99
C PRO A 69 -13.52 -10.36 7.95
N ASN A 70 -13.49 -9.68 9.08
CA ASN A 70 -13.94 -8.30 9.23
C ASN A 70 -12.79 -7.28 9.28
N ALA A 71 -11.53 -7.70 8.98
CA ALA A 71 -10.40 -6.77 8.89
C ALA A 71 -10.73 -5.63 7.92
N LYS A 72 -10.44 -4.40 8.31
CA LYS A 72 -10.74 -3.20 7.51
C LYS A 72 -9.64 -2.98 6.49
N LEU A 73 -9.91 -3.35 5.25
CA LEU A 73 -8.99 -3.19 4.14
C LEU A 73 -9.20 -1.83 3.46
N VAL A 74 -8.14 -1.06 3.30
CA VAL A 74 -8.12 0.21 2.55
C VAL A 74 -7.13 0.04 1.41
N TRP A 75 -7.62 0.12 0.18
CA TRP A 75 -6.81 -0.07 -1.02
C TRP A 75 -6.66 1.25 -1.77
N MET A 76 -5.47 1.82 -1.74
CA MET A 76 -5.13 3.04 -2.45
C MET A 76 -4.45 2.67 -3.77
N VAL A 77 -5.03 3.09 -4.90
CA VAL A 77 -4.55 2.70 -6.23
C VAL A 77 -4.32 3.93 -7.09
N TYR A 78 -3.15 4.01 -7.73
CA TYR A 78 -2.82 5.09 -8.66
C TYR A 78 -3.60 4.92 -9.97
N GLN A 79 -4.62 5.75 -10.20
CA GLN A 79 -5.57 5.59 -11.28
C GLN A 79 -5.01 5.84 -12.68
N PRO A 80 -4.21 6.93 -12.93
CA PRO A 80 -3.86 7.33 -14.29
C PRO A 80 -3.13 6.25 -15.10
N SER A 81 -2.21 5.50 -14.48
CA SER A 81 -1.49 4.42 -15.16
C SER A 81 -2.42 3.31 -15.65
N PHE A 82 -3.42 2.92 -14.81
CA PHE A 82 -4.39 1.91 -15.22
C PHE A 82 -5.33 2.43 -16.31
N TYR A 83 -5.62 3.73 -16.31
CA TYR A 83 -6.39 4.35 -17.39
C TYR A 83 -5.59 4.35 -18.71
N SER A 84 -4.31 4.74 -18.68
CA SER A 84 -3.40 4.70 -19.85
C SER A 84 -3.27 3.29 -20.40
N ARG A 85 -3.03 2.32 -19.50
CA ARG A 85 -2.92 0.92 -19.86
C ARG A 85 -4.24 0.32 -20.37
N SER A 86 -5.38 0.77 -19.86
CA SER A 86 -6.71 0.40 -20.36
C SER A 86 -6.90 0.81 -21.82
N LYS A 87 -6.42 2.00 -22.19
CA LYS A 87 -6.45 2.48 -23.57
C LYS A 87 -5.53 1.67 -24.48
N GLU A 88 -4.29 1.46 -24.04
CA GLU A 88 -3.28 0.70 -24.79
C GLU A 88 -3.77 -0.72 -25.10
N ASP A 89 -4.32 -1.41 -24.12
CA ASP A 89 -4.76 -2.80 -24.23
C ASP A 89 -6.23 -2.96 -24.68
N SER A 90 -7.00 -1.86 -24.83
CA SER A 90 -8.45 -1.86 -25.09
C SER A 90 -9.22 -2.71 -24.08
N LYS A 91 -8.89 -2.58 -22.78
CA LYS A 91 -9.48 -3.35 -21.67
C LYS A 91 -9.94 -2.43 -20.53
N PRO A 92 -11.02 -2.76 -19.80
CA PRO A 92 -11.57 -1.92 -18.74
C PRO A 92 -10.92 -2.17 -17.38
N TYR A 93 -9.59 -1.97 -17.25
CA TYR A 93 -8.84 -2.33 -16.04
C TYR A 93 -9.32 -1.59 -14.78
N THR A 94 -9.67 -0.32 -14.88
CA THR A 94 -10.20 0.43 -13.74
C THR A 94 -11.53 -0.15 -13.23
N LYS A 95 -12.41 -0.63 -14.13
CA LYS A 95 -13.63 -1.34 -13.77
C LYS A 95 -13.30 -2.65 -13.04
N TRP A 96 -12.38 -3.45 -13.58
CA TRP A 96 -11.98 -4.72 -12.96
C TRP A 96 -11.37 -4.53 -11.58
N ILE A 97 -10.55 -3.48 -11.37
CA ILE A 97 -10.01 -3.15 -10.05
C ILE A 97 -11.12 -2.79 -9.07
N THR A 98 -12.11 -2.01 -9.50
CA THR A 98 -13.28 -1.67 -8.68
C THR A 98 -14.07 -2.91 -8.27
N GLU A 99 -14.29 -3.83 -9.20
CA GLU A 99 -14.96 -5.11 -8.93
C GLU A 99 -14.16 -5.99 -7.96
N LEU A 100 -12.82 -6.02 -8.10
CA LEU A 100 -11.93 -6.75 -7.18
C LEU A 100 -11.98 -6.18 -5.75
N ALA A 101 -12.05 -4.85 -5.62
CA ALA A 101 -12.20 -4.18 -4.33
C ALA A 101 -13.56 -4.52 -3.69
N ALA A 102 -14.64 -4.43 -4.45
CA ALA A 102 -15.98 -4.77 -3.99
C ALA A 102 -16.08 -6.24 -3.53
N LYS A 103 -15.57 -7.17 -4.34
CA LYS A 103 -15.53 -8.61 -4.00
C LYS A 103 -14.81 -8.87 -2.67
N ARG A 104 -13.78 -8.08 -2.34
CA ARG A 104 -13.02 -8.19 -1.09
C ARG A 104 -13.52 -7.28 0.02
N ARG A 105 -14.61 -6.55 -0.20
CA ARG A 105 -15.13 -5.56 0.75
C ARG A 105 -14.01 -4.61 1.23
N ALA A 106 -13.13 -4.20 0.31
CA ALA A 106 -12.08 -3.23 0.54
C ALA A 106 -12.57 -1.82 0.18
N THR A 107 -12.24 -0.84 1.01
CA THR A 107 -12.46 0.56 0.66
C THR A 107 -11.43 0.95 -0.40
N LEU A 108 -11.88 1.15 -1.64
CA LEU A 108 -11.02 1.59 -2.73
C LEU A 108 -10.88 3.12 -2.71
N ILE A 109 -9.66 3.60 -2.74
CA ILE A 109 -9.33 5.02 -2.86
C ILE A 109 -8.45 5.17 -4.10
N TRP A 110 -9.00 5.82 -5.13
CA TRP A 110 -8.25 6.23 -6.28
C TRP A 110 -7.47 7.52 -5.96
N PHE A 111 -6.21 7.59 -6.38
CA PHE A 111 -5.43 8.82 -6.31
C PHE A 111 -4.73 9.05 -7.65
N SER A 112 -4.45 10.32 -7.97
CA SER A 112 -3.87 10.76 -9.25
C SER A 112 -2.60 11.58 -9.09
N SER A 113 -2.28 11.99 -7.86
CA SER A 113 -1.09 12.78 -7.54
C SER A 113 -0.48 12.36 -6.21
N SER A 114 0.76 12.77 -5.97
CA SER A 114 1.41 12.61 -4.66
C SER A 114 0.66 13.38 -3.56
N ALA A 115 0.05 14.51 -3.91
CA ALA A 115 -0.75 15.30 -2.98
C ALA A 115 -2.02 14.56 -2.54
N ASP A 116 -2.76 13.96 -3.50
CA ASP A 116 -3.95 13.15 -3.21
C ASP A 116 -3.60 11.96 -2.32
N PHE A 117 -2.48 11.27 -2.62
CA PHE A 117 -1.98 10.17 -1.82
C PHE A 117 -1.72 10.59 -0.37
N ILE A 118 -0.94 11.69 -0.17
CA ILE A 118 -0.62 12.22 1.15
C ILE A 118 -1.89 12.64 1.90
N GLN A 119 -2.82 13.30 1.21
CA GLN A 119 -4.09 13.72 1.81
C GLN A 119 -4.92 12.52 2.27
N ALA A 120 -5.09 11.51 1.41
CA ALA A 120 -5.86 10.32 1.72
C ALA A 120 -5.23 9.50 2.86
N LEU A 121 -3.89 9.41 2.90
CA LEU A 121 -3.17 8.76 3.98
C LEU A 121 -3.34 9.53 5.29
N ASN A 122 -3.15 10.84 5.27
CA ASN A 122 -3.29 11.72 6.43
C ASN A 122 -4.72 11.83 6.98
N ALA A 123 -5.73 11.44 6.20
CA ALA A 123 -7.12 11.38 6.64
C ALA A 123 -7.42 10.15 7.51
N ARG A 124 -6.47 9.24 7.70
CA ARG A 124 -6.67 8.09 8.59
C ARG A 124 -6.74 8.54 10.04
N PRO A 125 -7.59 7.91 10.87
CA PRO A 125 -7.66 8.21 12.30
C PRO A 125 -6.32 7.96 12.99
N ARG A 126 -6.08 8.68 14.09
CA ARG A 126 -4.88 8.49 14.91
C ARG A 126 -4.77 7.04 15.39
N GLY A 127 -3.60 6.44 15.22
CA GLY A 127 -3.29 5.08 15.64
C GLY A 127 -4.06 3.97 14.92
N SER A 128 -4.77 4.30 13.81
CA SER A 128 -5.60 3.30 13.13
C SER A 128 -4.83 2.40 12.18
N VAL A 129 -3.70 2.84 11.63
CA VAL A 129 -2.95 2.08 10.62
C VAL A 129 -2.10 1.02 11.28
N GLU A 130 -2.53 -0.25 11.19
CA GLU A 130 -1.77 -1.40 11.70
C GLU A 130 -0.81 -1.98 10.67
N THR A 131 -1.19 -1.97 9.39
CA THR A 131 -0.28 -2.39 8.32
C THR A 131 -0.28 -1.40 7.17
N PHE A 132 0.88 -1.26 6.55
CA PHE A 132 1.09 -0.50 5.33
C PHE A 132 1.94 -1.35 4.37
N ASP A 133 1.37 -1.72 3.23
CA ASP A 133 2.03 -2.48 2.19
C ASP A 133 2.04 -1.67 0.88
N PHE A 134 3.22 -1.41 0.31
CA PHE A 134 3.38 -0.74 -0.99
C PHE A 134 3.79 -1.75 -2.06
N TYR A 135 3.02 -1.82 -3.14
CA TYR A 135 3.29 -2.60 -4.36
C TYR A 135 3.43 -1.65 -5.54
N GLY A 136 4.58 -1.64 -6.18
CA GLY A 136 4.84 -0.73 -7.28
C GLY A 136 6.32 -0.62 -7.61
N HIS A 137 6.63 0.18 -8.61
CA HIS A 137 7.99 0.58 -8.91
C HIS A 137 8.57 1.45 -7.80
N SER A 138 9.86 1.37 -7.61
CA SER A 138 10.58 2.23 -6.68
C SER A 138 12.07 2.24 -7.00
N ASN A 139 12.74 3.21 -6.43
CA ASN A 139 14.18 3.24 -6.27
C ASN A 139 14.53 3.43 -4.78
N LYS A 140 15.80 3.61 -4.46
CA LYS A 140 16.25 3.78 -3.08
C LYS A 140 15.63 4.99 -2.37
N HIS A 141 15.13 6.01 -3.10
CA HIS A 141 14.65 7.28 -2.56
C HIS A 141 13.15 7.50 -2.68
N ALA A 142 12.43 6.71 -3.52
CA ALA A 142 11.03 7.02 -3.82
C ALA A 142 10.18 5.78 -4.12
N PHE A 143 8.91 5.84 -3.72
CA PHE A 143 7.84 5.02 -4.27
C PHE A 143 7.35 5.70 -5.55
N MET A 144 7.44 5.02 -6.66
CA MET A 144 7.06 5.54 -7.98
C MET A 144 5.66 5.05 -8.31
N PHE A 145 4.70 5.98 -8.36
CA PHE A 145 3.31 5.63 -8.64
C PHE A 145 3.02 5.58 -10.13
N ASP A 146 3.69 6.43 -10.92
CA ASP A 146 3.47 6.53 -12.36
C ASP A 146 4.69 6.06 -13.15
N TYR A 147 4.45 5.06 -14.00
CA TYR A 147 5.42 4.56 -14.98
C TYR A 147 4.78 4.49 -16.38
N SER A 148 3.59 5.11 -16.54
CA SER A 148 2.77 5.04 -17.75
C SER A 148 2.91 6.23 -18.67
N ASN A 149 3.91 7.12 -18.46
CA ASN A 149 4.12 8.25 -19.34
C ASN A 149 4.88 7.83 -20.62
N ARG A 150 4.90 8.73 -21.60
CA ARG A 150 5.53 8.48 -22.91
C ARG A 150 7.06 8.48 -22.88
N ILE A 151 7.67 8.84 -21.76
CA ILE A 151 9.13 8.81 -21.57
C ILE A 151 9.47 7.55 -20.81
N MET A 152 10.10 6.59 -21.47
CA MET A 152 10.51 5.33 -20.88
C MET A 152 11.37 5.54 -19.62
N GLY A 153 11.01 4.85 -18.53
CA GLY A 153 11.75 4.90 -17.27
C GLY A 153 11.59 6.20 -16.47
N ALA A 154 10.78 7.14 -16.93
CA ALA A 154 10.46 8.35 -16.16
C ALA A 154 9.22 8.12 -15.29
N SER A 155 9.30 8.48 -14.01
CA SER A 155 8.16 8.58 -13.12
C SER A 155 7.89 10.04 -12.81
N THR A 156 6.68 10.50 -13.12
CA THR A 156 6.27 11.90 -12.90
C THR A 156 5.49 12.07 -11.60
N VAL A 157 4.95 10.97 -11.05
CA VAL A 157 4.21 10.97 -9.78
C VAL A 157 4.83 9.95 -8.84
N LEU A 158 5.37 10.43 -7.73
CA LEU A 158 6.11 9.61 -6.77
C LEU A 158 5.99 10.20 -5.35
N LEU A 159 6.16 9.36 -4.33
CA LEU A 159 6.43 9.79 -2.96
C LEU A 159 7.95 9.70 -2.74
N HIS A 160 8.62 10.84 -2.74
CA HIS A 160 10.05 10.91 -2.45
C HIS A 160 10.28 10.92 -0.92
N GLU A 161 11.41 10.43 -0.45
CA GLU A 161 11.74 10.46 0.99
C GLU A 161 11.74 11.87 1.59
N ARG A 162 11.92 12.93 0.76
CA ARG A 162 11.79 14.34 1.16
C ARG A 162 10.35 14.75 1.47
N ASP A 163 9.36 14.00 0.98
CA ASP A 163 7.94 14.25 1.24
C ASP A 163 7.45 13.61 2.55
N LEU A 164 8.23 12.72 3.15
CA LEU A 164 7.84 11.99 4.38
C LEU A 164 7.45 12.93 5.55
N PRO A 165 8.09 14.11 5.75
CA PRO A 165 7.65 15.04 6.79
C PRO A 165 6.22 15.57 6.61
N ARG A 166 5.64 15.45 5.42
CA ARG A 166 4.23 15.82 5.14
C ARG A 166 3.25 14.75 5.60
N LEU A 167 3.72 13.55 5.94
CA LEU A 167 2.90 12.46 6.46
C LEU A 167 2.73 12.62 7.98
N LYS A 168 1.52 12.37 8.46
CA LYS A 168 1.22 12.37 9.90
C LYS A 168 1.65 11.04 10.50
N ALA A 169 2.77 11.01 11.23
CA ALA A 169 3.22 9.83 11.95
C ALA A 169 2.15 9.27 12.91
N SER A 170 1.31 10.15 13.45
CA SER A 170 0.28 9.78 14.42
C SER A 170 -0.85 8.88 13.91
N ILE A 171 -0.98 8.67 12.59
CA ILE A 171 -1.98 7.74 12.04
C ILE A 171 -1.60 6.28 12.25
N PHE A 172 -0.31 6.00 12.36
CA PHE A 172 0.18 4.64 12.54
C PHE A 172 0.01 4.16 13.98
N ALA A 173 -0.35 2.89 14.13
CA ALA A 173 -0.31 2.21 15.41
C ALA A 173 1.15 2.08 15.91
N PRO A 174 1.39 2.03 17.24
CA PRO A 174 2.77 1.98 17.79
C PRO A 174 3.64 0.83 17.23
N ASN A 175 3.01 -0.30 16.90
CA ASN A 175 3.66 -1.49 16.36
C ASN A 175 3.25 -1.77 14.90
N ALA A 176 2.92 -0.71 14.14
CA ALA A 176 2.51 -0.87 12.76
C ALA A 176 3.54 -1.65 11.93
N TYR A 177 3.05 -2.63 11.17
CA TYR A 177 3.88 -3.37 10.21
C TYR A 177 3.86 -2.64 8.88
N CYS A 178 4.98 -2.04 8.48
CA CYS A 178 5.12 -1.35 7.20
C CYS A 178 6.11 -2.10 6.30
N LYS A 179 5.70 -2.40 5.08
CA LYS A 179 6.56 -3.06 4.09
C LYS A 179 6.41 -2.43 2.70
N SER A 180 7.55 -2.20 2.07
CA SER A 180 7.63 -1.88 0.64
C SER A 180 8.06 -3.13 -0.12
N TRP A 181 7.28 -3.49 -1.12
CA TRP A 181 7.57 -4.57 -2.06
C TRP A 181 8.22 -4.05 -3.35
N GLY A 182 8.61 -2.78 -3.36
CA GLY A 182 9.36 -2.16 -4.45
C GLY A 182 10.87 -2.36 -4.33
N CYS A 183 11.59 -2.12 -5.42
CA CYS A 183 13.04 -2.29 -5.54
C CYS A 183 13.81 -1.28 -4.68
N HIS A 184 14.93 -1.69 -4.08
CA HIS A 184 15.95 -0.85 -3.46
C HIS A 184 15.49 0.01 -2.27
N THR A 185 14.27 -0.14 -1.76
CA THR A 185 13.72 0.77 -0.74
C THR A 185 14.40 0.68 0.63
N ALA A 186 15.11 -0.42 0.94
CA ALA A 186 15.89 -0.51 2.17
C ALA A 186 17.21 0.30 2.13
N GLU A 187 17.62 0.79 0.95
CA GLU A 187 18.92 1.44 0.78
C GLU A 187 18.91 2.92 1.20
N SER A 188 17.75 3.58 1.26
CA SER A 188 17.56 4.96 1.75
C SER A 188 16.17 5.19 2.33
N MET A 189 15.11 4.93 1.56
CA MET A 189 13.70 5.20 1.93
C MET A 189 13.36 4.64 3.32
N SER A 190 13.72 3.39 3.63
CA SER A 190 13.41 2.75 4.92
C SER A 190 14.07 3.45 6.10
N VAL A 191 15.30 3.91 5.91
CA VAL A 191 16.06 4.65 6.95
C VAL A 191 15.38 6.00 7.22
N THR A 192 15.07 6.74 6.15
CA THR A 192 14.44 8.06 6.27
C THR A 192 12.99 7.92 6.79
N TRP A 193 12.26 6.88 6.39
CA TRP A 193 10.92 6.57 6.91
C TRP A 193 10.95 6.38 8.44
N LYS A 194 11.85 5.53 8.95
CA LYS A 194 11.99 5.30 10.40
C LYS A 194 12.36 6.57 11.14
N ARG A 195 13.33 7.34 10.62
CA ARG A 195 13.76 8.61 11.23
C ARG A 195 12.64 9.64 11.29
N THR A 196 11.80 9.73 10.24
CA THR A 196 10.76 10.75 10.11
C THR A 196 9.47 10.37 10.81
N LEU A 197 9.05 9.11 10.70
CA LEU A 197 7.76 8.65 11.19
C LEU A 197 7.83 7.83 12.48
N GLY A 198 9.04 7.48 12.95
CA GLY A 198 9.26 6.70 14.16
C GLY A 198 8.94 5.21 14.02
N ILE A 199 8.54 4.74 12.84
CA ILE A 199 8.09 3.37 12.56
C ILE A 199 9.02 2.74 11.53
N SER A 200 9.34 1.45 11.69
CA SER A 200 10.19 0.74 10.75
C SER A 200 9.44 0.40 9.45
N LEU A 201 10.10 0.64 8.32
CA LEU A 201 9.67 0.17 7.01
C LEU A 201 10.60 -0.97 6.57
N ILE A 202 10.05 -2.16 6.34
CA ILE A 202 10.79 -3.25 5.69
C ILE A 202 10.88 -2.93 4.21
N GLY A 203 12.08 -2.94 3.66
CA GLY A 203 12.33 -2.70 2.25
C GLY A 203 13.27 -3.73 1.63
N ALA A 204 13.41 -3.71 0.32
CA ALA A 204 14.33 -4.55 -0.42
C ALA A 204 15.72 -3.89 -0.52
N ARG A 205 16.78 -4.65 -0.25
CA ARG A 205 18.13 -4.40 -0.76
C ARG A 205 18.23 -5.15 -2.08
N GLY A 206 18.34 -4.43 -3.20
CA GLY A 206 18.28 -4.98 -4.54
C GLY A 206 16.89 -4.94 -5.16
N ALA A 207 16.75 -5.56 -6.31
CA ALA A 207 15.53 -5.59 -7.10
C ALA A 207 14.50 -6.58 -6.54
N THR A 208 13.22 -6.29 -6.74
CA THR A 208 12.11 -7.21 -6.48
C THR A 208 11.56 -7.76 -7.79
N SER A 209 11.06 -8.99 -7.74
CA SER A 209 10.44 -9.66 -8.87
C SER A 209 8.99 -10.03 -8.56
N TYR A 210 8.11 -9.78 -9.49
CA TYR A 210 6.68 -10.11 -9.40
C TYR A 210 6.31 -11.37 -10.21
N THR A 211 7.29 -12.12 -10.70
CA THR A 211 7.06 -13.33 -11.52
C THR A 211 6.27 -14.41 -10.78
N THR A 212 6.44 -14.49 -9.46
CA THR A 212 5.74 -15.46 -8.58
C THR A 212 4.27 -15.13 -8.33
N VAL A 213 3.88 -13.88 -8.58
CA VAL A 213 2.54 -13.37 -8.23
C VAL A 213 1.43 -14.05 -9.04
N GLY A 214 1.71 -14.40 -10.29
CA GLY A 214 0.80 -15.18 -11.15
C GLY A 214 0.50 -16.57 -10.59
N MET A 215 1.43 -17.16 -9.85
CA MET A 215 1.28 -18.46 -9.16
C MET A 215 0.62 -18.34 -7.79
N GLY A 216 0.18 -17.16 -7.38
CA GLY A 216 -0.45 -16.93 -6.07
C GLY A 216 0.54 -16.76 -4.91
N LEU A 217 1.81 -16.51 -5.21
CA LEU A 217 2.87 -16.27 -4.22
C LEU A 217 3.20 -14.76 -4.14
N PRO A 218 3.72 -14.27 -3.00
CA PRO A 218 4.14 -12.88 -2.89
C PRO A 218 5.36 -12.59 -3.79
N PRO A 219 5.64 -11.31 -4.08
CA PRO A 219 6.87 -10.92 -4.77
C PRO A 219 8.11 -11.37 -4.00
N VAL A 220 9.17 -11.67 -4.73
CA VAL A 220 10.46 -12.08 -4.18
C VAL A 220 11.51 -11.01 -4.37
N VAL A 221 12.54 -10.98 -3.50
CA VAL A 221 13.66 -10.05 -3.63
C VAL A 221 14.85 -10.79 -4.22
N ARG A 222 15.51 -10.15 -5.19
CA ARG A 222 16.84 -10.55 -5.67
C ARG A 222 17.89 -9.88 -4.77
N GLY A 223 18.05 -10.36 -3.56
CA GLY A 223 18.86 -9.77 -2.50
C GLY A 223 18.31 -10.11 -1.14
N SER A 224 18.07 -9.13 -0.28
CA SER A 224 17.54 -9.35 1.07
C SER A 224 16.49 -8.33 1.46
N TRP A 225 15.59 -8.74 2.37
CA TRP A 225 14.72 -7.82 3.08
C TRP A 225 15.45 -7.23 4.28
N SER A 226 15.30 -5.93 4.52
CA SER A 226 15.93 -5.22 5.64
C SER A 226 14.98 -4.18 6.23
N ARG A 227 15.13 -3.92 7.51
CA ARG A 227 14.44 -2.84 8.24
C ARG A 227 15.35 -1.64 8.42
#